data_fa680a5826e8fb3a2dd6bb9ce6c9a446
#
_entry.id   fa680a5826e8fb3a2dd6bb9ce6c9a446
#
_cell.length_a   1.000
_cell.length_b   1.000
_cell.length_c   1.000
_cell.angle_alpha   90.00
_cell.angle_beta   90.00
_cell.angle_gamma   90.00
#
_symmetry.space_group_name_H-M   'P 1'
#
loop_
_entity.id
_entity.type
_entity.pdbx_description
1 polymer ?
#
loop_
_entity_poly.entity_id
_entity_poly.type
_entity_poly.pdbx_seq_one_letter_code
_entity_poly.pdbx_strand_id
1 'polypeptide(L)'
;MGAKKILSPPARAAGRPMTLNPRLARRSFLKIAAAAGLASLAFTGSLSRKVEAGEAPKVPYPGSKIVRTICTHCAVGCGIYAEVQNGVWVRQEIAQDHPISRGGHCCKGASAIDMVRSVKRLKYPLKREGGRWKKISWDQALDEVCSKLLEIREKYGPDAVHWNGSAKVSTEMAYLQRKLAAFWGTNNIDHQARI
;
A
#
# COMPACT_ATOMS: atom_id res chain seq x y z
N MET A 1 48.45 -21.30 -27.03
CA MET A 1 47.12 -21.47 -26.49
C MET A 1 47.25 -21.92 -25.04
N GLY A 2 47.17 -20.99 -24.10
CA GLY A 2 47.40 -21.22 -22.65
C GLY A 2 46.08 -21.36 -21.90
N ALA A 3 45.84 -22.52 -21.32
CA ALA A 3 44.68 -22.80 -20.50
C ALA A 3 44.79 -22.04 -19.15
N LYS A 4 43.84 -21.17 -18.83
CA LYS A 4 43.72 -20.53 -17.51
C LYS A 4 43.22 -21.53 -16.50
N LYS A 5 44.10 -21.83 -15.51
CA LYS A 5 43.82 -22.64 -14.32
C LYS A 5 42.80 -21.86 -13.43
N ILE A 6 41.60 -22.40 -13.28
CA ILE A 6 40.60 -21.87 -12.37
C ILE A 6 40.97 -22.32 -10.95
N LEU A 7 41.33 -21.38 -10.09
CA LEU A 7 41.56 -21.59 -8.68
C LEU A 7 40.25 -21.84 -7.95
N SER A 8 40.10 -23.00 -7.32
CA SER A 8 39.00 -23.33 -6.41
C SER A 8 39.12 -22.51 -5.12
N PRO A 9 37.96 -22.06 -4.54
CA PRO A 9 37.96 -21.27 -3.32
C PRO A 9 38.36 -22.14 -2.12
N PRO A 10 39.02 -21.56 -1.08
CA PRO A 10 39.45 -22.28 0.08
C PRO A 10 38.27 -22.84 0.89
N ALA A 11 38.42 -24.07 1.36
CA ALA A 11 37.43 -24.74 2.21
C ALA A 11 37.18 -23.93 3.49
N ARG A 12 35.91 -23.58 3.75
CA ARG A 12 35.49 -23.00 5.04
C ARG A 12 35.74 -23.97 6.15
N ALA A 13 36.55 -23.58 7.14
CA ALA A 13 36.71 -24.29 8.38
C ALA A 13 35.35 -24.49 9.07
N ALA A 14 34.95 -25.72 9.26
CA ALA A 14 33.76 -26.10 10.00
C ALA A 14 33.92 -25.68 11.46
N GLY A 15 33.27 -24.58 11.86
CA GLY A 15 33.19 -24.17 13.26
C GLY A 15 32.47 -25.25 14.06
N ARG A 16 33.03 -25.63 15.20
CA ARG A 16 32.41 -26.59 16.13
C ARG A 16 31.01 -26.11 16.51
N PRO A 17 29.98 -26.97 16.49
CA PRO A 17 28.66 -26.61 16.95
C PRO A 17 28.74 -26.27 18.45
N MET A 18 28.35 -25.03 18.77
CA MET A 18 28.22 -24.56 20.15
C MET A 18 26.99 -25.24 20.76
N THR A 19 27.23 -26.32 21.57
CA THR A 19 26.17 -26.99 22.33
C THR A 19 25.74 -26.11 23.51
N LEU A 20 24.70 -25.32 23.31
CA LEU A 20 24.05 -24.57 24.38
C LEU A 20 23.30 -25.52 25.30
N ASN A 21 23.69 -25.54 26.61
CA ASN A 21 22.95 -26.29 27.62
C ASN A 21 21.51 -25.75 27.71
N PRO A 22 20.46 -26.55 27.36
CA PRO A 22 19.09 -26.06 27.23
C PRO A 22 18.50 -25.53 28.54
N ARG A 23 19.03 -25.93 29.70
CA ARG A 23 18.57 -25.41 31.01
C ARG A 23 19.14 -24.03 31.33
N LEU A 24 20.37 -23.75 30.90
CA LEU A 24 20.98 -22.41 31.05
C LEU A 24 20.36 -21.42 30.05
N ALA A 25 20.06 -21.87 28.84
CA ALA A 25 19.43 -21.02 27.82
C ALA A 25 18.03 -20.53 28.24
N ARG A 26 17.18 -21.36 28.83
CA ARG A 26 15.84 -20.97 29.31
C ARG A 26 15.88 -19.94 30.43
N ARG A 27 16.76 -20.12 31.44
CA ARG A 27 16.91 -19.17 32.56
C ARG A 27 17.47 -17.81 32.09
N SER A 28 18.44 -17.82 31.20
CA SER A 28 19.01 -16.60 30.61
C SER A 28 18.01 -15.89 29.73
N PHE A 29 17.23 -16.61 28.93
CA PHE A 29 16.16 -16.04 28.11
C PHE A 29 15.07 -15.38 28.95
N LEU A 30 14.62 -16.03 30.04
CA LEU A 30 13.61 -15.45 30.94
C LEU A 30 14.12 -14.20 31.66
N LYS A 31 15.39 -14.17 32.08
CA LYS A 31 15.99 -12.97 32.68
C LYS A 31 16.11 -11.80 31.70
N ILE A 32 16.52 -12.09 30.46
CA ILE A 32 16.61 -11.08 29.38
C ILE A 32 15.21 -10.57 29.00
N ALA A 33 14.23 -11.48 28.89
CA ALA A 33 12.85 -11.09 28.59
C ALA A 33 12.22 -10.23 29.70
N ALA A 34 12.48 -10.56 30.97
CA ALA A 34 12.01 -9.77 32.10
C ALA A 34 12.70 -8.38 32.14
N ALA A 35 14.01 -8.31 31.91
CA ALA A 35 14.73 -7.04 31.84
C ALA A 35 14.30 -6.19 30.65
N ALA A 36 14.07 -6.79 29.49
CA ALA A 36 13.55 -6.11 28.31
C ALA A 36 12.11 -5.61 28.50
N GLY A 37 11.27 -6.39 29.20
CA GLY A 37 9.91 -5.99 29.57
C GLY A 37 9.88 -4.79 30.52
N LEU A 38 10.74 -4.75 31.52
CA LEU A 38 10.86 -3.59 32.45
C LEU A 38 11.45 -2.36 31.73
N ALA A 39 12.41 -2.54 30.85
CA ALA A 39 12.98 -1.45 30.06
C ALA A 39 11.96 -0.86 29.07
N SER A 40 11.10 -1.71 28.48
CA SER A 40 10.02 -1.25 27.57
C SER A 40 8.96 -0.45 28.32
N LEU A 41 8.61 -0.82 29.55
CA LEU A 41 7.66 -0.06 30.39
C LEU A 41 8.22 1.31 30.80
N ALA A 42 9.51 1.40 31.11
CA ALA A 42 10.17 2.69 31.39
C ALA A 42 10.27 3.57 30.14
N PHE A 43 10.48 2.98 28.96
CA PHE A 43 10.60 3.69 27.71
C PHE A 43 9.24 4.16 27.15
N THR A 44 8.16 3.39 27.34
CA THR A 44 6.81 3.78 26.91
C THR A 44 6.24 4.92 27.76
N GLY A 45 6.59 5.02 29.04
CA GLY A 45 6.20 6.15 29.92
C GLY A 45 6.79 7.49 29.48
N SER A 46 7.98 7.48 28.84
CA SER A 46 8.63 8.69 28.32
C SER A 46 8.19 9.12 26.92
N LEU A 47 7.52 8.24 26.17
CA LEU A 47 7.11 8.50 24.79
C LEU A 47 5.65 8.93 24.62
N SER A 48 4.91 9.07 25.73
CA SER A 48 3.56 9.67 25.71
C SER A 48 3.64 11.19 25.55
N ARG A 49 4.44 11.71 24.61
CA ARG A 49 4.25 13.07 24.15
C ARG A 49 2.86 13.12 23.54
N LYS A 50 1.93 13.85 24.17
CA LYS A 50 0.71 14.28 23.49
C LYS A 50 1.16 14.97 22.21
N VAL A 51 0.98 14.31 21.08
CA VAL A 51 1.11 14.96 19.78
C VAL A 51 -0.09 15.89 19.72
N GLU A 52 0.12 17.16 20.09
CA GLU A 52 -0.87 18.18 19.83
C GLU A 52 -1.12 18.17 18.33
N ALA A 53 -2.41 18.10 17.96
CA ALA A 53 -2.79 18.19 16.57
C ALA A 53 -2.23 19.49 16.01
N GLY A 54 -1.22 19.39 15.17
CA GLY A 54 -0.60 20.56 14.56
C GLY A 54 -1.64 21.37 13.79
N GLU A 55 -1.50 22.68 13.80
CA GLU A 55 -2.33 23.54 12.96
C GLU A 55 -2.25 23.10 11.49
N ALA A 56 -3.36 23.21 10.79
CA ALA A 56 -3.35 23.05 9.33
C ALA A 56 -2.30 24.00 8.74
N PRO A 57 -1.56 23.58 7.70
CA PRO A 57 -0.53 24.42 7.10
C PRO A 57 -1.12 25.75 6.66
N LYS A 58 -0.43 26.86 6.94
CA LYS A 58 -0.84 28.18 6.47
C LYS A 58 -0.85 28.18 4.95
N VAL A 59 -1.90 28.72 4.37
CA VAL A 59 -2.05 28.83 2.91
C VAL A 59 -1.02 29.82 2.38
N PRO A 60 0.02 29.40 1.63
CA PRO A 60 1.07 30.30 1.16
C PRO A 60 0.70 31.03 -0.13
N TYR A 61 -0.28 30.53 -0.87
CA TYR A 61 -0.67 31.12 -2.15
C TYR A 61 -2.00 31.88 -2.05
N PRO A 62 -2.06 33.14 -2.45
CA PRO A 62 -3.32 33.88 -2.53
C PRO A 62 -4.35 33.14 -3.40
N GLY A 63 -5.57 32.98 -2.88
CA GLY A 63 -6.65 32.30 -3.60
C GLY A 63 -6.58 30.77 -3.60
N SER A 64 -5.59 30.15 -2.94
CA SER A 64 -5.59 28.70 -2.72
C SER A 64 -6.45 28.35 -1.50
N LYS A 65 -6.90 27.10 -1.45
CA LYS A 65 -7.59 26.50 -0.30
C LYS A 65 -7.02 25.15 0.05
N ILE A 66 -7.04 24.81 1.33
CA ILE A 66 -6.64 23.50 1.83
C ILE A 66 -7.84 22.57 1.82
N VAL A 67 -7.66 21.42 1.19
CA VAL A 67 -8.64 20.34 1.16
C VAL A 67 -8.04 19.12 1.87
N ARG A 68 -8.77 18.55 2.82
CA ARG A 68 -8.40 17.29 3.45
C ARG A 68 -8.66 16.15 2.49
N THR A 69 -7.67 15.27 2.37
CA THR A 69 -7.78 14.03 1.59
C THR A 69 -6.96 12.93 2.24
N ILE A 70 -7.00 11.75 1.67
CA ILE A 70 -6.23 10.59 2.13
C ILE A 70 -5.34 10.06 1.01
N CYS A 71 -4.22 9.45 1.41
CA CYS A 71 -3.37 8.71 0.49
C CYS A 71 -4.07 7.42 0.04
N THR A 72 -4.11 7.17 -1.26
CA THR A 72 -4.74 5.98 -1.86
C THR A 72 -3.76 4.86 -2.21
N HIS A 73 -2.50 4.96 -1.81
CA HIS A 73 -1.48 3.94 -2.14
C HIS A 73 -1.63 2.64 -1.35
N CYS A 74 -2.30 2.66 -0.21
CA CYS A 74 -2.59 1.45 0.56
C CYS A 74 -3.74 1.71 1.54
N ALA A 75 -4.25 0.64 2.16
CA ALA A 75 -5.38 0.67 3.08
C ALA A 75 -5.12 1.45 4.40
N VAL A 76 -3.88 1.89 4.68
CA VAL A 76 -3.59 2.75 5.85
C VAL A 76 -4.31 4.09 5.76
N GLY A 77 -4.48 4.63 4.53
CA GLY A 77 -5.23 5.86 4.32
C GLY A 77 -4.64 7.07 5.06
N CYS A 78 -3.33 7.28 5.00
CA CYS A 78 -2.67 8.40 5.68
C CYS A 78 -3.28 9.74 5.26
N GLY A 79 -3.52 10.63 6.22
CA GLY A 79 -4.11 11.94 5.98
C GLY A 79 -3.16 12.91 5.27
N ILE A 80 -3.70 13.66 4.33
CA ILE A 80 -2.99 14.66 3.54
C ILE A 80 -3.81 15.95 3.53
N TYR A 81 -3.14 17.08 3.69
CA TYR A 81 -3.64 18.40 3.34
C TYR A 81 -3.21 18.72 1.90
N ALA A 82 -4.16 18.77 1.00
CA ALA A 82 -3.94 19.17 -0.38
C ALA A 82 -4.25 20.67 -0.53
N GLU A 83 -3.24 21.44 -0.94
CA GLU A 83 -3.44 22.82 -1.31
C GLU A 83 -3.87 22.91 -2.77
N VAL A 84 -5.04 23.47 -3.01
CA VAL A 84 -5.67 23.53 -4.33
C VAL A 84 -5.83 24.99 -4.75
N GLN A 85 -5.29 25.33 -5.92
CA GLN A 85 -5.43 26.63 -6.56
C GLN A 85 -6.03 26.46 -7.95
N ASN A 86 -7.12 27.16 -8.25
CA ASN A 86 -7.81 27.07 -9.55
C ASN A 86 -8.12 25.63 -10.00
N GLY A 87 -8.52 24.76 -9.05
CA GLY A 87 -8.81 23.36 -9.32
C GLY A 87 -7.59 22.44 -9.49
N VAL A 88 -6.38 22.97 -9.36
CA VAL A 88 -5.14 22.22 -9.47
C VAL A 88 -4.53 21.97 -8.09
N TRP A 89 -4.17 20.74 -7.78
CA TRP A 89 -3.42 20.41 -6.57
C TRP A 89 -1.98 20.88 -6.72
N VAL A 90 -1.59 21.96 -6.01
CA VAL A 90 -0.30 22.63 -6.19
C VAL A 90 0.74 22.24 -5.15
N ARG A 91 0.32 21.91 -3.92
CA ARG A 91 1.17 21.51 -2.82
C ARG A 91 0.47 20.52 -1.91
N GLN A 92 1.23 19.69 -1.20
CA GLN A 92 0.70 18.82 -0.15
C GLN A 92 1.52 18.89 1.12
N GLU A 93 0.83 18.68 2.24
CA GLU A 93 1.41 18.52 3.57
C GLU A 93 0.76 17.33 4.27
N ILE A 94 1.46 16.81 5.28
CA ILE A 94 0.94 15.72 6.12
C ILE A 94 -0.17 16.28 7.04
N ALA A 95 -1.28 15.57 7.14
CA ALA A 95 -2.32 15.90 8.11
C ALA A 95 -1.89 15.45 9.51
N GLN A 96 -1.45 16.41 10.34
CA GLN A 96 -0.99 16.16 11.71
C GLN A 96 -2.10 15.65 12.62
N ASP A 97 -3.32 16.10 12.37
CA ASP A 97 -4.53 15.79 13.12
C ASP A 97 -5.25 14.52 12.64
N HIS A 98 -4.67 13.79 11.68
CA HIS A 98 -5.29 12.55 11.19
C HIS A 98 -5.22 11.44 12.26
N PRO A 99 -6.33 10.81 12.65
CA PRO A 99 -6.40 9.92 13.82
C PRO A 99 -5.55 8.65 13.67
N ILE A 100 -5.31 8.19 12.45
CA ILE A 100 -4.56 6.96 12.18
C ILE A 100 -3.09 7.25 11.91
N SER A 101 -2.78 8.11 10.94
CA SER A 101 -1.39 8.39 10.53
C SER A 101 -0.66 9.37 11.44
N ARG A 102 -1.39 10.19 12.21
CA ARG A 102 -0.85 11.12 13.22
C ARG A 102 0.37 11.90 12.74
N GLY A 103 0.27 12.49 11.56
CA GLY A 103 1.36 13.27 10.97
C GLY A 103 2.47 12.44 10.31
N GLY A 104 2.22 11.16 10.03
CA GLY A 104 3.17 10.29 9.32
C GLY A 104 2.64 9.81 7.96
N HIS A 105 3.53 9.69 6.98
CA HIS A 105 3.31 8.90 5.78
C HIS A 105 4.65 8.43 5.20
N CYS A 106 4.62 7.42 4.36
CA CYS A 106 5.82 6.92 3.67
C CYS A 106 6.10 7.73 2.39
N CYS A 107 7.21 7.42 1.72
CA CYS A 107 7.61 8.09 0.46
C CYS A 107 6.52 8.03 -0.63
N LYS A 108 5.69 6.97 -0.66
CA LYS A 108 4.56 6.87 -1.60
C LYS A 108 3.47 7.90 -1.31
N GLY A 109 3.16 8.13 -0.03
CA GLY A 109 2.25 9.19 0.38
C GLY A 109 2.81 10.58 0.07
N ALA A 110 4.12 10.79 0.27
CA ALA A 110 4.81 12.03 -0.06
C ALA A 110 4.73 12.37 -1.57
N SER A 111 4.71 11.36 -2.45
CA SER A 111 4.62 11.52 -3.90
C SER A 111 3.19 11.44 -4.47
N ALA A 112 2.16 11.49 -3.63
CA ALA A 112 0.78 11.38 -4.10
C ALA A 112 0.40 12.48 -5.10
N ILE A 113 0.86 13.70 -4.89
CA ILE A 113 0.67 14.83 -5.82
C ILE A 113 1.27 14.55 -7.20
N ASP A 114 2.45 13.93 -7.29
CA ASP A 114 3.13 13.63 -8.55
C ASP A 114 2.34 12.63 -9.38
N MET A 115 1.74 11.63 -8.70
CA MET A 115 0.87 10.65 -9.34
C MET A 115 -0.38 11.32 -9.95
N VAL A 116 -0.98 12.26 -9.22
CA VAL A 116 -2.19 12.99 -9.70
C VAL A 116 -1.86 13.89 -10.87
N ARG A 117 -0.70 14.58 -10.83
CA ARG A 117 -0.25 15.55 -11.84
C ARG A 117 0.44 14.92 -13.04
N SER A 118 0.76 13.63 -12.99
CA SER A 118 1.50 12.94 -14.04
C SER A 118 0.80 13.06 -15.40
N VAL A 119 1.54 13.50 -16.40
CA VAL A 119 1.09 13.54 -17.80
C VAL A 119 0.79 12.15 -18.38
N LYS A 120 1.36 11.11 -17.78
CA LYS A 120 1.14 9.71 -18.16
C LYS A 120 -0.13 9.12 -17.54
N ARG A 121 -0.81 9.85 -16.63
CA ARG A 121 -2.05 9.37 -16.01
C ARG A 121 -3.15 9.21 -17.06
N LEU A 122 -3.75 8.03 -17.09
CA LEU A 122 -4.93 7.78 -17.92
C LEU A 122 -6.11 8.58 -17.39
N LYS A 123 -6.78 9.31 -18.28
CA LYS A 123 -7.96 10.15 -17.97
C LYS A 123 -9.26 9.55 -18.49
N TYR A 124 -9.15 8.62 -19.41
CA TYR A 124 -10.29 7.99 -20.09
C TYR A 124 -10.04 6.50 -20.29
N PRO A 125 -11.10 5.68 -20.40
CA PRO A 125 -10.97 4.29 -20.78
C PRO A 125 -10.34 4.15 -22.17
N LEU A 126 -9.50 3.13 -22.31
CA LEU A 126 -8.84 2.80 -23.58
C LEU A 126 -9.19 1.37 -23.97
N LYS A 127 -9.69 1.18 -25.18
CA LYS A 127 -9.92 -0.13 -25.79
C LYS A 127 -8.82 -0.45 -26.78
N ARG A 128 -8.34 -1.68 -26.78
CA ARG A 128 -7.33 -2.13 -27.75
C ARG A 128 -8.02 -2.69 -28.98
N GLU A 129 -7.83 -2.04 -30.11
CA GLU A 129 -8.36 -2.45 -31.41
C GLU A 129 -7.22 -2.49 -32.43
N GLY A 130 -7.04 -3.59 -33.13
CA GLY A 130 -6.00 -3.73 -34.16
C GLY A 130 -4.57 -3.44 -33.67
N GLY A 131 -4.25 -3.78 -32.42
CA GLY A 131 -2.95 -3.51 -31.81
C GLY A 131 -2.73 -2.07 -31.31
N ARG A 132 -3.68 -1.16 -31.52
CA ARG A 132 -3.62 0.25 -31.10
C ARG A 132 -4.62 0.52 -29.98
N TRP A 133 -4.29 1.46 -29.09
CA TRP A 133 -5.18 1.95 -28.04
C TRP A 133 -6.06 3.06 -28.57
N LYS A 134 -7.38 2.90 -28.44
CA LYS A 134 -8.41 3.85 -28.82
C LYS A 134 -9.14 4.33 -27.58
N LYS A 135 -9.32 5.64 -27.46
CA LYS A 135 -10.13 6.24 -26.40
C LYS A 135 -11.60 5.92 -26.65
N ILE A 136 -12.30 5.49 -25.60
CA ILE A 136 -13.75 5.24 -25.61
C ILE A 136 -14.42 6.02 -24.46
N SER A 137 -15.74 6.11 -24.46
CA SER A 137 -16.50 6.68 -23.35
C SER A 137 -16.55 5.72 -22.15
N TRP A 138 -16.88 6.25 -20.97
CA TRP A 138 -17.11 5.43 -19.78
C TRP A 138 -18.33 4.52 -19.96
N ASP A 139 -19.42 5.03 -20.57
CA ASP A 139 -20.64 4.27 -20.79
C ASP A 139 -20.35 3.08 -21.70
N GLN A 140 -19.69 3.32 -22.84
CA GLN A 140 -19.26 2.24 -23.71
C GLN A 140 -18.38 1.21 -23.02
N ALA A 141 -17.40 1.66 -22.21
CA ALA A 141 -16.51 0.76 -21.49
C ALA A 141 -17.26 -0.12 -20.49
N LEU A 142 -18.19 0.47 -19.73
CA LEU A 142 -18.99 -0.25 -18.74
C LEU A 142 -19.94 -1.23 -19.40
N ASP A 143 -20.63 -0.84 -20.47
CA ASP A 143 -21.55 -1.71 -21.21
C ASP A 143 -20.83 -2.92 -21.78
N GLU A 144 -19.68 -2.72 -22.42
CA GLU A 144 -18.90 -3.82 -23.00
C GLU A 144 -18.37 -4.77 -21.92
N VAL A 145 -17.83 -4.23 -20.82
CA VAL A 145 -17.30 -5.03 -19.70
C VAL A 145 -18.40 -5.81 -19.01
N CYS A 146 -19.52 -5.16 -18.67
CA CYS A 146 -20.64 -5.79 -17.99
C CYS A 146 -21.27 -6.87 -18.86
N SER A 147 -21.52 -6.59 -20.14
CA SER A 147 -22.08 -7.58 -21.07
C SER A 147 -21.20 -8.82 -21.20
N LYS A 148 -19.88 -8.60 -21.28
CA LYS A 148 -18.93 -9.74 -21.38
C LYS A 148 -18.84 -10.54 -20.09
N LEU A 149 -18.87 -9.88 -18.94
CA LEU A 149 -18.91 -10.58 -17.66
C LEU A 149 -20.19 -11.40 -17.48
N LEU A 150 -21.34 -10.85 -17.83
CA LEU A 150 -22.62 -11.58 -17.78
C LEU A 150 -22.64 -12.79 -18.71
N GLU A 151 -22.16 -12.66 -19.95
CA GLU A 151 -21.99 -13.77 -20.88
C GLU A 151 -21.13 -14.91 -20.29
N ILE A 152 -19.99 -14.55 -19.67
CA ILE A 152 -19.10 -15.53 -19.04
C ILE A 152 -19.81 -16.22 -17.88
N ARG A 153 -20.52 -15.46 -17.03
CA ARG A 153 -21.25 -15.99 -15.90
C ARG A 153 -22.34 -16.96 -16.33
N GLU A 154 -23.09 -16.60 -17.36
CA GLU A 154 -24.16 -17.45 -17.90
C GLU A 154 -23.61 -18.76 -18.47
N LYS A 155 -22.51 -18.68 -19.22
CA LYS A 155 -21.92 -19.83 -19.92
C LYS A 155 -21.11 -20.75 -19.00
N TYR A 156 -20.39 -20.20 -18.03
CA TYR A 156 -19.38 -20.95 -17.26
C TYR A 156 -19.59 -20.87 -15.74
N GLY A 157 -20.59 -20.12 -15.28
CA GLY A 157 -20.86 -19.90 -13.88
C GLY A 157 -20.04 -18.75 -13.24
N PRO A 158 -20.39 -18.37 -11.99
CA PRO A 158 -19.76 -17.23 -11.32
C PRO A 158 -18.27 -17.45 -10.99
N ASP A 159 -17.85 -18.69 -10.76
CA ASP A 159 -16.47 -19.03 -10.41
C ASP A 159 -15.49 -18.99 -11.58
N ALA A 160 -16.00 -18.78 -12.81
CA ALA A 160 -15.15 -18.57 -14.00
C ALA A 160 -14.42 -17.22 -13.99
N VAL A 161 -14.80 -16.30 -13.09
CA VAL A 161 -14.18 -14.98 -12.94
C VAL A 161 -13.40 -14.93 -11.63
N HIS A 162 -12.11 -14.59 -11.74
CA HIS A 162 -11.25 -14.32 -10.58
C HIS A 162 -11.13 -12.80 -10.35
N TRP A 163 -11.40 -12.35 -9.12
CA TRP A 163 -11.31 -10.97 -8.71
C TRP A 163 -9.98 -10.72 -8.00
N ASN A 164 -9.04 -10.12 -8.70
CA ASN A 164 -7.73 -9.85 -8.15
C ASN A 164 -7.64 -8.44 -7.57
N GLY A 165 -7.45 -8.35 -6.25
CA GLY A 165 -7.27 -7.11 -5.51
C GLY A 165 -5.83 -6.67 -5.40
N SER A 166 -5.62 -5.62 -4.63
CA SER A 166 -4.29 -5.06 -4.36
C SER A 166 -4.23 -4.46 -2.96
N ALA A 167 -3.06 -4.52 -2.32
CA ALA A 167 -2.76 -3.71 -1.13
C ALA A 167 -2.53 -2.22 -1.47
N LYS A 168 -2.50 -1.86 -2.75
CA LYS A 168 -2.30 -0.48 -3.24
C LYS A 168 -3.61 0.22 -3.59
N VAL A 169 -4.64 -0.04 -2.82
CA VAL A 169 -5.97 0.57 -2.96
C VAL A 169 -6.43 1.15 -1.63
N SER A 170 -7.41 2.06 -1.67
CA SER A 170 -8.04 2.55 -0.45
C SER A 170 -8.91 1.47 0.20
N THR A 171 -9.21 1.65 1.48
CA THR A 171 -10.10 0.75 2.23
C THR A 171 -11.48 0.64 1.56
N GLU A 172 -12.00 1.76 1.06
CA GLU A 172 -13.30 1.82 0.36
C GLU A 172 -13.29 0.97 -0.92
N MET A 173 -12.22 1.07 -1.71
CA MET A 173 -12.08 0.25 -2.93
C MET A 173 -11.99 -1.24 -2.60
N ALA A 174 -11.22 -1.63 -1.58
CA ALA A 174 -11.12 -3.01 -1.13
C ALA A 174 -12.48 -3.55 -0.66
N TYR A 175 -13.24 -2.75 0.09
CA TYR A 175 -14.60 -3.09 0.53
C TYR A 175 -15.55 -3.27 -0.65
N LEU A 176 -15.57 -2.33 -1.59
CA LEU A 176 -16.43 -2.39 -2.78
C LEU A 176 -16.11 -3.60 -3.65
N GLN A 177 -14.83 -3.91 -3.85
CA GLN A 177 -14.40 -5.09 -4.59
C GLN A 177 -14.87 -6.39 -3.92
N ARG A 178 -14.71 -6.51 -2.60
CA ARG A 178 -15.19 -7.67 -1.85
C ARG A 178 -16.71 -7.80 -1.93
N LYS A 179 -17.42 -6.69 -1.80
CA LYS A 179 -18.88 -6.63 -1.93
C LYS A 179 -19.32 -7.05 -3.32
N LEU A 180 -18.65 -6.56 -4.37
CA LEU A 180 -18.93 -6.94 -5.76
C LEU A 180 -18.76 -8.44 -5.98
N ALA A 181 -17.66 -9.04 -5.50
CA ALA A 181 -17.43 -10.49 -5.62
C ALA A 181 -18.51 -11.30 -4.89
N ALA A 182 -18.97 -10.84 -3.72
CA ALA A 182 -20.06 -11.49 -2.98
C ALA A 182 -21.41 -11.42 -3.74
N PHE A 183 -21.75 -10.26 -4.30
CA PHE A 183 -22.95 -10.12 -5.16
C PHE A 183 -22.84 -10.89 -6.47
N TRP A 184 -21.64 -11.02 -7.00
CA TRP A 184 -21.37 -11.84 -8.17
C TRP A 184 -21.64 -13.32 -7.91
N GLY A 185 -21.50 -13.77 -6.65
CA GLY A 185 -21.77 -15.13 -6.20
C GLY A 185 -20.53 -16.04 -6.23
N THR A 186 -19.34 -15.47 -6.03
CA THR A 186 -18.08 -16.24 -6.00
C THR A 186 -17.23 -15.89 -4.77
N ASN A 187 -16.45 -16.86 -4.30
CA ASN A 187 -15.36 -16.67 -3.35
C ASN A 187 -13.98 -16.60 -4.05
N ASN A 188 -13.97 -16.60 -5.37
CA ASN A 188 -12.75 -16.56 -6.17
C ASN A 188 -12.14 -15.15 -6.21
N ILE A 189 -11.72 -14.68 -5.05
CA ILE A 189 -11.13 -13.36 -4.81
C ILE A 189 -9.86 -13.48 -3.98
N ASP A 190 -8.82 -12.81 -4.41
CA ASP A 190 -7.54 -12.75 -3.70
C ASP A 190 -6.81 -11.44 -3.98
N HIS A 191 -5.67 -11.23 -3.34
CA HIS A 191 -4.80 -10.09 -3.61
C HIS A 191 -3.32 -10.43 -3.35
N GLN A 192 -2.42 -9.63 -3.94
CA GLN A 192 -0.99 -9.90 -3.96
C GLN A 192 -0.28 -9.83 -2.58
N ALA A 193 -0.90 -9.28 -1.55
CA ALA A 193 -0.30 -9.17 -0.22
C ALA A 193 -0.65 -10.35 0.72
N ARG A 194 -1.21 -11.43 0.18
CA ARG A 194 -1.54 -12.64 0.93
C ARG A 194 -0.36 -13.60 1.11
N ILE A 195 0.85 -13.18 0.97
CA ILE A 195 2.05 -14.02 1.13
C ILE A 195 2.49 -13.99 2.58
#